data_1a07a3ddd8a030150d4d380fb50f4ccb
#
_entry.id   1a07a3ddd8a030150d4d380fb50f4ccb
#
_cell.length_a   1.000
_cell.length_b   1.000
_cell.length_c   1.000
_cell.angle_alpha   90.00
_cell.angle_beta   90.00
_cell.angle_gamma   90.00
#
_symmetry.space_group_name_H-M   'P 1'
#
loop_
_entity.id
_entity.type
_entity.pdbx_description
1 polymer ?
#
loop_
_entity_poly.entity_id
_entity_poly.type
_entity_poly.pdbx_seq_one_letter_code
_entity_poly.pdbx_strand_id
1 'polypeptide(L)'
;PPPKGPTLEELLQIGAGAGAAVLDAQDSNSNIVGNQGTKNNATVDNSANGSNGNLGMNNTAGDGNQQDNAAALATADESFIFGTAVAVSSATQVNNNNAVANASTTNNASLNNVGNGGSGNIGINNSAGNFNQQKNNLAIAVSGGRVANAAAAANQSSTGLTVANSATQTYKTTTLTGTVAALGAFGAVGEATIKGDSGHGGGGYDDRGHGGNGGSKDQKATFEAVGVFGL
;
A
#
# COMPACT_ATOMS: atom_id res chain seq x y z
N PRO A 1 -14.52 -54.65 -43.10
CA PRO A 1 -14.62 -53.25 -43.44
C PRO A 1 -13.82 -52.43 -42.41
N PRO A 2 -13.04 -51.45 -42.84
CA PRO A 2 -12.33 -50.58 -41.88
C PRO A 2 -13.34 -49.85 -40.95
N PRO A 3 -13.00 -49.58 -39.70
CA PRO A 3 -13.88 -48.88 -38.82
C PRO A 3 -14.24 -47.50 -39.43
N LYS A 4 -15.53 -47.22 -39.52
CA LYS A 4 -16.01 -45.91 -39.95
C LYS A 4 -15.54 -44.90 -38.92
N GLY A 5 -14.81 -43.90 -39.37
CA GLY A 5 -14.48 -42.73 -38.51
C GLY A 5 -15.76 -42.04 -38.00
N PRO A 6 -15.62 -41.21 -36.98
CA PRO A 6 -16.78 -40.51 -36.40
C PRO A 6 -17.52 -39.70 -37.47
N THR A 7 -18.82 -39.70 -37.38
CA THR A 7 -19.68 -38.87 -38.22
C THR A 7 -19.48 -37.38 -37.91
N LEU A 8 -19.86 -36.51 -38.84
CA LEU A 8 -19.80 -35.07 -38.61
C LEU A 8 -20.62 -34.64 -37.35
N GLU A 9 -21.71 -35.33 -37.09
CA GLU A 9 -22.59 -35.11 -35.97
C GLU A 9 -21.91 -35.50 -34.63
N GLU A 10 -21.19 -36.62 -34.61
CA GLU A 10 -20.37 -37.02 -33.46
C GLU A 10 -19.18 -36.11 -33.26
N LEU A 11 -18.54 -35.61 -34.32
CA LEU A 11 -17.46 -34.61 -34.24
C LEU A 11 -17.93 -33.26 -33.71
N LEU A 12 -19.16 -32.85 -34.00
CA LEU A 12 -19.77 -31.61 -33.50
C LEU A 12 -20.14 -31.69 -32.00
N GLN A 13 -20.32 -32.90 -31.48
CA GLN A 13 -20.58 -33.16 -30.06
C GLN A 13 -19.29 -33.30 -29.22
N ILE A 14 -18.15 -33.49 -29.85
CA ILE A 14 -16.85 -33.55 -29.17
C ILE A 14 -16.37 -32.13 -28.94
N GLY A 15 -16.71 -31.58 -27.79
CA GLY A 15 -16.23 -30.30 -27.33
C GLY A 15 -15.35 -30.46 -26.09
N ALA A 16 -14.13 -29.92 -26.12
CA ALA A 16 -13.34 -29.76 -24.93
C ALA A 16 -13.57 -28.33 -24.38
N GLY A 17 -14.01 -28.23 -23.14
CA GLY A 17 -14.21 -26.95 -22.47
C GLY A 17 -13.38 -26.84 -21.20
N ALA A 18 -12.69 -25.76 -21.00
CA ALA A 18 -12.05 -25.39 -19.73
C ALA A 18 -12.55 -24.05 -19.25
N GLY A 19 -12.95 -23.99 -17.99
CA GLY A 19 -13.39 -22.75 -17.36
C GLY A 19 -12.67 -22.52 -16.03
N ALA A 20 -12.18 -21.30 -15.79
CA ALA A 20 -11.66 -20.88 -14.53
C ALA A 20 -12.23 -19.49 -14.18
N ALA A 21 -12.80 -19.36 -13.00
CA ALA A 21 -13.31 -18.08 -12.52
C ALA A 21 -12.85 -17.82 -11.08
N VAL A 22 -12.29 -16.64 -10.85
CA VAL A 22 -12.00 -16.12 -9.51
C VAL A 22 -12.77 -14.83 -9.36
N LEU A 23 -13.70 -14.82 -8.43
CA LEU A 23 -14.54 -13.65 -8.11
C LEU A 23 -14.35 -13.34 -6.63
N ASP A 24 -13.79 -12.18 -6.33
CA ASP A 24 -13.59 -11.69 -4.97
C ASP A 24 -14.32 -10.38 -4.74
N ALA A 25 -14.89 -10.22 -3.54
CA ALA A 25 -15.53 -8.99 -3.12
C ALA A 25 -15.15 -8.68 -1.67
N GLN A 26 -14.53 -7.55 -1.47
CA GLN A 26 -14.11 -7.06 -0.16
C GLN A 26 -14.81 -5.73 0.12
N ASP A 27 -15.51 -5.65 1.24
CA ASP A 27 -16.20 -4.45 1.67
C ASP A 27 -15.75 -4.04 3.08
N SER A 28 -15.40 -2.78 3.21
CA SER A 28 -15.05 -2.15 4.47
C SER A 28 -15.88 -0.90 4.63
N ASN A 29 -16.83 -0.93 5.55
CA ASN A 29 -17.85 0.11 5.65
C ASN A 29 -18.05 0.60 7.08
N SER A 30 -18.10 1.93 7.25
CA SER A 30 -18.44 2.61 8.50
C SER A 30 -17.56 2.22 9.70
N ASN A 31 -16.28 1.92 9.44
CA ASN A 31 -15.32 1.64 10.50
C ASN A 31 -14.70 2.93 11.04
N ILE A 32 -14.43 2.93 12.34
CA ILE A 32 -13.74 4.03 13.02
C ILE A 32 -12.47 3.47 13.64
N VAL A 33 -11.33 4.03 13.25
CA VAL A 33 -10.01 3.63 13.73
C VAL A 33 -9.35 4.79 14.46
N GLY A 34 -8.90 4.54 15.68
CA GLY A 34 -8.13 5.48 16.49
C GLY A 34 -6.73 4.95 16.76
N ASN A 35 -5.70 5.64 16.27
CA ASN A 35 -4.30 5.28 16.45
C ASN A 35 -3.57 6.32 17.29
N GLN A 36 -2.87 5.87 18.33
CA GLN A 36 -2.02 6.74 19.14
C GLN A 36 -0.65 6.09 19.35
N GLY A 37 0.39 6.74 18.82
CA GLY A 37 1.75 6.22 18.88
C GLY A 37 1.93 4.88 18.15
N THR A 38 1.01 4.52 17.26
CA THR A 38 0.98 3.24 16.56
C THR A 38 2.08 3.17 15.51
N LYS A 39 2.72 2.02 15.43
CA LYS A 39 3.72 1.72 14.38
C LYS A 39 3.21 0.57 13.53
N ASN A 40 2.81 0.86 12.31
CA ASN A 40 2.44 -0.12 11.30
C ASN A 40 3.64 -0.39 10.41
N ASN A 41 4.16 -1.59 10.47
CA ASN A 41 5.35 -1.98 9.72
C ASN A 41 5.07 -3.25 8.91
N ALA A 42 5.01 -3.12 7.60
CA ALA A 42 4.84 -4.20 6.65
C ALA A 42 6.15 -4.38 5.87
N THR A 43 6.90 -5.42 6.22
CA THR A 43 8.19 -5.71 5.59
C THR A 43 8.15 -7.06 4.92
N VAL A 44 8.59 -7.11 3.67
CA VAL A 44 8.90 -8.34 2.94
C VAL A 44 10.38 -8.29 2.58
N ASP A 45 11.12 -9.27 3.05
CA ASP A 45 12.56 -9.36 2.85
C ASP A 45 12.96 -10.75 2.37
N ASN A 46 13.88 -10.81 1.43
CA ASN A 46 14.46 -12.03 0.87
C ASN A 46 13.42 -13.11 0.48
N SER A 47 12.27 -12.69 0.00
CA SER A 47 11.12 -13.57 -0.25
C SER A 47 10.84 -13.73 -1.74
N ALA A 48 10.16 -14.83 -2.11
CA ALA A 48 9.75 -15.13 -3.49
C ALA A 48 10.89 -15.24 -4.52
N ASN A 49 12.14 -15.32 -4.09
CA ASN A 49 13.29 -15.46 -4.98
C ASN A 49 13.35 -16.86 -5.60
N GLY A 50 13.61 -16.94 -6.90
CA GLY A 50 13.63 -18.20 -7.64
C GLY A 50 12.28 -18.90 -7.77
N SER A 51 11.18 -18.24 -7.43
CA SER A 51 9.85 -18.82 -7.52
C SER A 51 9.43 -19.04 -8.98
N ASN A 52 8.79 -20.18 -9.24
CA ASN A 52 8.29 -20.55 -10.56
C ASN A 52 6.77 -20.73 -10.51
N GLY A 53 6.07 -20.27 -11.54
CA GLY A 53 4.63 -20.41 -11.64
C GLY A 53 3.87 -19.19 -11.07
N ASN A 54 2.69 -19.43 -10.51
CA ASN A 54 1.85 -18.37 -9.97
C ASN A 54 2.08 -18.22 -8.46
N LEU A 55 2.56 -17.05 -8.06
CA LEU A 55 2.77 -16.68 -6.66
C LEU A 55 2.01 -15.40 -6.35
N GLY A 56 1.18 -15.45 -5.31
CA GLY A 56 0.53 -14.27 -4.74
C GLY A 56 0.99 -14.05 -3.30
N MET A 57 1.39 -12.84 -2.95
CA MET A 57 1.78 -12.46 -1.60
C MET A 57 1.06 -11.20 -1.17
N ASN A 58 0.37 -11.28 -0.04
CA ASN A 58 -0.28 -10.14 0.60
C ASN A 58 0.37 -9.91 1.96
N ASN A 59 0.92 -8.72 2.16
CA ASN A 59 1.52 -8.30 3.42
C ASN A 59 1.02 -6.91 3.79
N THR A 60 0.38 -6.78 4.93
CA THR A 60 -0.18 -5.50 5.36
C THR A 60 -0.06 -5.30 6.87
N ALA A 61 0.09 -4.04 7.26
CA ALA A 61 0.03 -3.62 8.66
C ALA A 61 -0.90 -2.41 8.78
N GLY A 62 -1.76 -2.43 9.80
CA GLY A 62 -2.82 -1.43 10.02
C GLY A 62 -4.21 -2.00 9.78
N ASP A 63 -5.22 -1.18 9.94
CA ASP A 63 -6.60 -1.59 10.00
C ASP A 63 -7.35 -1.39 8.68
N GLY A 64 -8.32 -2.25 8.39
CA GLY A 64 -9.24 -2.11 7.27
C GLY A 64 -8.60 -2.22 5.89
N ASN A 65 -7.38 -2.74 5.78
CA ASN A 65 -6.70 -2.92 4.50
C ASN A 65 -7.32 -4.08 3.72
N GLN A 66 -7.46 -3.89 2.42
CA GLN A 66 -7.98 -4.88 1.48
C GLN A 66 -6.89 -5.25 0.49
N GLN A 67 -6.56 -6.54 0.42
CA GLN A 67 -5.54 -7.04 -0.49
C GLN A 67 -6.02 -8.30 -1.18
N ASP A 68 -5.77 -8.40 -2.47
CA ASP A 68 -6.13 -9.55 -3.28
C ASP A 68 -5.04 -9.88 -4.29
N ASN A 69 -4.78 -11.18 -4.45
CA ASN A 69 -4.00 -11.76 -5.54
C ASN A 69 -4.84 -12.88 -6.18
N ALA A 70 -5.42 -12.59 -7.32
CA ALA A 70 -6.32 -13.51 -8.01
C ALA A 70 -5.71 -14.00 -9.32
N ALA A 71 -5.78 -15.31 -9.55
CA ALA A 71 -5.35 -15.90 -10.80
C ALA A 71 -6.35 -16.94 -11.31
N ALA A 72 -6.86 -16.74 -12.50
CA ALA A 72 -7.72 -17.68 -13.20
C ALA A 72 -6.97 -18.21 -14.43
N LEU A 73 -6.75 -19.52 -14.46
CA LEU A 73 -6.06 -20.20 -15.57
C LEU A 73 -6.97 -21.29 -16.13
N ALA A 74 -7.24 -21.22 -17.42
CA ALA A 74 -8.02 -22.22 -18.14
C ALA A 74 -7.24 -22.72 -19.34
N THR A 75 -7.09 -24.04 -19.47
CA THR A 75 -6.42 -24.67 -20.61
C THR A 75 -7.31 -25.76 -21.19
N ALA A 76 -7.70 -25.61 -22.44
CA ALA A 76 -8.41 -26.64 -23.20
C ALA A 76 -7.43 -27.40 -24.07
N ASP A 77 -7.62 -28.74 -24.15
CA ASP A 77 -6.74 -29.64 -24.89
C ASP A 77 -6.62 -29.23 -26.37
N GLU A 78 -5.40 -29.18 -26.86
CA GLU A 78 -5.08 -28.85 -28.25
C GLU A 78 -5.53 -29.91 -29.25
N SER A 79 -5.79 -31.12 -28.79
CA SER A 79 -6.27 -32.24 -29.64
C SER A 79 -7.69 -32.01 -30.16
N PHE A 80 -8.44 -31.06 -29.58
CA PHE A 80 -9.81 -30.78 -29.95
C PHE A 80 -9.93 -29.46 -30.70
N ILE A 81 -10.19 -29.51 -32.00
CA ILE A 81 -10.39 -28.33 -32.87
C ILE A 81 -11.56 -27.42 -32.43
N PHE A 82 -12.46 -27.90 -31.61
CA PHE A 82 -13.58 -27.16 -31.04
C PHE A 82 -13.38 -26.80 -29.56
N GLY A 83 -12.12 -26.84 -29.08
CA GLY A 83 -11.79 -26.47 -27.70
C GLY A 83 -12.10 -25.00 -27.39
N THR A 84 -12.68 -24.79 -26.24
CA THR A 84 -12.95 -23.43 -25.70
C THR A 84 -12.33 -23.31 -24.33
N ALA A 85 -11.53 -22.26 -24.10
CA ALA A 85 -11.00 -21.92 -22.80
C ALA A 85 -11.49 -20.53 -22.36
N VAL A 86 -12.01 -20.43 -21.14
CA VAL A 86 -12.48 -19.17 -20.58
C VAL A 86 -11.86 -18.96 -19.19
N ALA A 87 -11.15 -17.88 -18.99
CA ALA A 87 -10.59 -17.51 -17.70
C ALA A 87 -11.10 -16.12 -17.29
N VAL A 88 -11.68 -15.99 -16.11
CA VAL A 88 -12.16 -14.72 -15.57
C VAL A 88 -11.58 -14.52 -14.18
N SER A 89 -10.88 -13.41 -13.99
CA SER A 89 -10.44 -12.96 -12.68
C SER A 89 -11.03 -11.58 -12.41
N SER A 90 -11.93 -11.49 -11.45
CA SER A 90 -12.58 -10.22 -11.08
C SER A 90 -12.55 -10.06 -9.58
N ALA A 91 -12.10 -8.91 -9.11
CA ALA A 91 -12.28 -8.59 -7.72
C ALA A 91 -12.73 -7.14 -7.55
N THR A 92 -13.61 -6.94 -6.60
CA THR A 92 -14.14 -5.64 -6.20
C THR A 92 -13.73 -5.35 -4.77
N GLN A 93 -13.13 -4.18 -4.55
CA GLN A 93 -12.77 -3.69 -3.22
C GLN A 93 -13.49 -2.37 -2.98
N VAL A 94 -14.27 -2.30 -1.92
CA VAL A 94 -15.05 -1.11 -1.55
C VAL A 94 -14.65 -0.66 -0.14
N ASN A 95 -14.22 0.59 -0.04
CA ASN A 95 -14.06 1.31 1.22
C ASN A 95 -15.10 2.43 1.27
N ASN A 96 -16.00 2.39 2.24
CA ASN A 96 -17.05 3.38 2.30
C ASN A 96 -17.27 3.91 3.71
N ASN A 97 -17.35 5.25 3.86
CA ASN A 97 -17.63 5.94 5.12
C ASN A 97 -16.72 5.52 6.29
N ASN A 98 -15.45 5.25 6.03
CA ASN A 98 -14.50 4.91 7.07
C ASN A 98 -13.85 6.17 7.64
N ALA A 99 -13.51 6.15 8.92
CA ALA A 99 -12.85 7.25 9.60
C ALA A 99 -11.59 6.80 10.32
N VAL A 100 -10.52 7.57 10.21
CA VAL A 100 -9.24 7.33 10.87
C VAL A 100 -8.80 8.57 11.60
N ALA A 101 -8.47 8.42 12.88
CA ALA A 101 -7.78 9.43 13.67
C ALA A 101 -6.39 8.91 14.05
N ASN A 102 -5.34 9.53 13.53
CA ASN A 102 -3.96 9.16 13.81
C ASN A 102 -3.28 10.24 14.67
N ALA A 103 -2.74 9.82 15.81
CA ALA A 103 -1.91 10.66 16.67
C ALA A 103 -0.52 10.01 16.78
N SER A 104 0.51 10.67 16.23
CA SER A 104 1.90 10.18 16.23
C SER A 104 2.04 8.74 15.69
N THR A 105 1.34 8.45 14.60
CA THR A 105 1.37 7.14 13.95
C THR A 105 2.48 7.10 12.90
N THR A 106 3.20 5.99 12.83
CA THR A 106 4.21 5.74 11.80
C THR A 106 3.77 4.55 10.95
N ASN A 107 3.75 4.74 9.63
CA ASN A 107 3.44 3.69 8.68
C ASN A 107 4.66 3.45 7.79
N ASN A 108 5.13 2.20 7.74
CA ASN A 108 6.28 1.81 6.94
C ASN A 108 5.98 0.53 6.18
N ALA A 109 6.07 0.57 4.86
CA ALA A 109 5.98 -0.59 3.99
C ALA A 109 7.27 -0.72 3.20
N SER A 110 7.94 -1.86 3.30
CA SER A 110 9.22 -2.10 2.63
C SER A 110 9.25 -3.44 1.92
N LEU A 111 9.86 -3.44 0.74
CA LEU A 111 10.21 -4.63 -0.03
C LEU A 111 11.71 -4.62 -0.25
N ASN A 112 12.40 -5.67 0.16
CA ASN A 112 13.83 -5.80 -0.02
C ASN A 112 14.17 -7.19 -0.54
N ASN A 113 14.90 -7.25 -1.67
CA ASN A 113 15.34 -8.49 -2.29
C ASN A 113 14.20 -9.51 -2.49
N VAL A 114 13.13 -9.09 -3.18
CA VAL A 114 11.90 -9.87 -3.35
C VAL A 114 11.68 -10.20 -4.82
N GLY A 115 11.32 -11.45 -5.12
CA GLY A 115 10.95 -11.91 -6.46
C GLY A 115 12.09 -12.03 -7.46
N ASN A 116 13.34 -11.96 -7.02
CA ASN A 116 14.51 -12.04 -7.92
C ASN A 116 14.66 -13.43 -8.51
N GLY A 117 14.97 -13.51 -9.82
CA GLY A 117 15.16 -14.78 -10.52
C GLY A 117 13.92 -15.64 -10.59
N GLY A 118 12.76 -15.09 -10.29
CA GLY A 118 11.48 -15.78 -10.42
C GLY A 118 11.04 -15.89 -11.87
N SER A 119 10.25 -16.91 -12.18
CA SER A 119 9.59 -17.06 -13.48
C SER A 119 8.10 -17.38 -13.30
N GLY A 120 7.27 -16.83 -14.20
CA GLY A 120 5.82 -16.91 -14.09
C GLY A 120 5.19 -15.63 -13.55
N ASN A 121 3.98 -15.75 -13.00
CA ASN A 121 3.28 -14.61 -12.44
C ASN A 121 3.59 -14.45 -10.95
N ILE A 122 4.14 -13.31 -10.58
CA ILE A 122 4.43 -12.97 -9.19
C ILE A 122 3.68 -11.69 -8.85
N GLY A 123 2.63 -11.80 -8.02
CA GLY A 123 1.85 -10.69 -7.51
C GLY A 123 2.21 -10.39 -6.06
N ILE A 124 2.66 -9.19 -5.75
CA ILE A 124 3.02 -8.80 -4.39
C ILE A 124 2.29 -7.52 -4.03
N ASN A 125 1.49 -7.59 -2.97
CA ASN A 125 0.85 -6.47 -2.34
C ASN A 125 1.52 -6.22 -0.99
N ASN A 126 2.04 -5.01 -0.78
CA ASN A 126 2.67 -4.63 0.49
C ASN A 126 2.25 -3.23 0.89
N SER A 127 1.59 -3.10 2.02
CA SER A 127 1.09 -1.81 2.50
C SER A 127 1.16 -1.66 4.01
N ALA A 128 1.29 -0.41 4.44
CA ALA A 128 1.18 -0.05 5.86
C ALA A 128 0.29 1.19 5.99
N GLY A 129 -0.51 1.22 7.04
CA GLY A 129 -1.53 2.24 7.26
C GLY A 129 -2.92 1.65 7.17
N ASN A 130 -3.92 2.52 7.13
CA ASN A 130 -5.30 2.08 7.23
C ASN A 130 -6.05 2.24 5.91
N PHE A 131 -6.98 1.34 5.65
CA PHE A 131 -7.88 1.34 4.49
C PHE A 131 -7.20 1.39 3.13
N ASN A 132 -6.01 0.79 3.01
CA ASN A 132 -5.37 0.62 1.72
C ASN A 132 -6.08 -0.46 0.91
N GLN A 133 -6.16 -0.25 -0.40
CA GLN A 133 -6.70 -1.21 -1.36
C GLN A 133 -5.59 -1.59 -2.33
N GLN A 134 -5.28 -2.88 -2.41
CA GLN A 134 -4.24 -3.40 -3.31
C GLN A 134 -4.69 -4.69 -3.97
N LYS A 135 -4.32 -4.84 -5.24
CA LYS A 135 -4.82 -5.94 -6.03
C LYS A 135 -3.91 -6.33 -7.19
N ASN A 136 -3.72 -7.62 -7.35
CA ASN A 136 -3.09 -8.23 -8.52
C ASN A 136 -4.03 -9.26 -9.13
N ASN A 137 -4.47 -9.04 -10.37
CA ASN A 137 -5.36 -9.96 -11.09
C ASN A 137 -4.68 -10.52 -12.32
N LEU A 138 -4.80 -11.82 -12.50
CA LEU A 138 -4.35 -12.54 -13.69
C LEU A 138 -5.48 -13.39 -14.24
N ALA A 139 -5.67 -13.35 -15.55
CA ALA A 139 -6.49 -14.31 -16.26
C ALA A 139 -5.72 -14.82 -17.47
N ILE A 140 -5.59 -16.13 -17.59
CA ILE A 140 -4.93 -16.80 -18.73
C ILE A 140 -5.86 -17.87 -19.26
N ALA A 141 -6.20 -17.78 -20.55
CA ALA A 141 -6.92 -18.80 -21.26
C ALA A 141 -6.07 -19.31 -22.43
N VAL A 142 -5.89 -20.61 -22.51
CA VAL A 142 -5.15 -21.26 -23.58
C VAL A 142 -6.04 -22.33 -24.21
N SER A 143 -6.18 -22.32 -25.53
CA SER A 143 -6.94 -23.33 -26.26
C SER A 143 -6.22 -23.64 -27.56
N GLY A 144 -6.00 -24.89 -27.84
CA GLY A 144 -5.59 -25.36 -29.15
C GLY A 144 -6.74 -25.32 -30.20
N GLY A 145 -7.97 -25.06 -29.72
CA GLY A 145 -9.16 -24.94 -30.52
C GLY A 145 -9.48 -23.54 -31.01
N ARG A 146 -10.79 -23.24 -31.11
CA ARG A 146 -11.28 -22.03 -31.79
C ARG A 146 -11.34 -20.77 -30.89
N VAL A 147 -11.45 -20.91 -29.56
CA VAL A 147 -11.73 -19.79 -28.68
C VAL A 147 -10.90 -19.89 -27.39
N ALA A 148 -10.19 -18.82 -27.09
CA ALA A 148 -9.57 -18.58 -25.79
C ALA A 148 -9.92 -17.16 -25.34
N ASN A 149 -10.68 -17.03 -24.26
CA ASN A 149 -11.08 -15.75 -23.68
C ASN A 149 -10.49 -15.59 -22.28
N ALA A 150 -9.74 -14.53 -22.06
CA ALA A 150 -9.24 -14.16 -20.75
C ALA A 150 -9.69 -12.75 -20.40
N ALA A 151 -10.26 -12.58 -19.22
CA ALA A 151 -10.68 -11.28 -18.69
C ALA A 151 -10.21 -11.10 -17.27
N ALA A 152 -9.45 -10.04 -17.04
CA ALA A 152 -9.06 -9.60 -15.71
C ALA A 152 -9.67 -8.22 -15.42
N ALA A 153 -10.43 -8.11 -14.34
CA ALA A 153 -11.09 -6.89 -13.93
C ALA A 153 -10.71 -6.49 -12.50
N ALA A 154 -10.36 -5.24 -12.33
CA ALA A 154 -10.08 -4.63 -11.04
C ALA A 154 -11.04 -3.47 -10.82
N ASN A 155 -11.83 -3.53 -9.75
CA ASN A 155 -12.71 -2.47 -9.36
C ASN A 155 -12.42 -2.07 -7.91
N GLN A 156 -11.89 -0.87 -7.72
CA GLN A 156 -11.55 -0.33 -6.41
C GLN A 156 -12.28 1.00 -6.22
N SER A 157 -12.99 1.14 -5.12
CA SER A 157 -13.73 2.34 -4.77
C SER A 157 -13.45 2.73 -3.32
N SER A 158 -13.10 3.99 -3.11
CA SER A 158 -13.00 4.58 -1.77
C SER A 158 -13.83 5.85 -1.73
N THR A 159 -14.85 5.87 -0.88
CA THR A 159 -15.79 6.98 -0.78
C THR A 159 -16.03 7.33 0.68
N GLY A 160 -16.07 8.63 0.99
CA GLY A 160 -16.37 9.09 2.36
C GLY A 160 -15.29 8.73 3.39
N LEU A 161 -14.05 8.48 2.96
CA LEU A 161 -12.94 8.25 3.88
C LEU A 161 -12.53 9.58 4.54
N THR A 162 -12.61 9.63 5.86
CA THR A 162 -12.16 10.76 6.66
C THR A 162 -10.87 10.40 7.38
N VAL A 163 -9.80 11.17 7.17
CA VAL A 163 -8.51 10.97 7.83
C VAL A 163 -8.12 12.23 8.59
N ALA A 164 -7.95 12.11 9.91
CA ALA A 164 -7.43 13.14 10.77
C ALA A 164 -6.05 12.72 11.28
N ASN A 165 -5.02 13.47 10.89
CA ASN A 165 -3.65 13.22 11.34
C ASN A 165 -3.20 14.34 12.30
N SER A 166 -2.69 13.95 13.45
CA SER A 166 -2.07 14.85 14.43
C SER A 166 -0.71 14.30 14.85
N ALA A 167 0.24 15.19 15.08
CA ALA A 167 1.54 14.84 15.63
C ALA A 167 1.64 15.35 17.06
N THR A 168 2.20 14.56 17.96
CA THR A 168 2.60 15.05 19.27
C THR A 168 3.88 15.85 19.10
N GLN A 169 3.82 17.15 19.33
CA GLN A 169 5.02 17.96 19.35
C GLN A 169 5.75 17.70 20.67
N THR A 170 6.90 17.10 20.61
CA THR A 170 7.78 16.96 21.77
C THR A 170 8.67 18.19 21.85
N TYR A 171 8.39 19.07 22.79
CA TYR A 171 9.28 20.18 23.06
C TYR A 171 10.47 19.67 23.88
N LYS A 172 11.66 19.76 23.34
CA LYS A 172 12.88 19.54 24.10
C LYS A 172 13.24 20.85 24.79
N THR A 173 12.95 20.95 26.08
CA THR A 173 13.42 22.05 26.89
C THR A 173 14.90 21.84 27.18
N THR A 174 15.75 22.65 26.60
CA THR A 174 17.17 22.68 26.94
C THR A 174 17.39 23.83 27.91
N THR A 175 17.72 23.54 29.14
CA THR A 175 18.11 24.57 30.11
C THR A 175 19.50 25.03 29.73
N LEU A 176 19.61 26.31 29.33
CA LEU A 176 20.89 26.92 29.09
C LEU A 176 21.39 27.52 30.43
N THR A 177 22.31 26.83 31.07
CA THR A 177 23.01 27.35 32.26
C THR A 177 24.26 28.06 31.81
N GLY A 178 24.25 29.36 31.91
CA GLY A 178 25.44 30.19 31.70
C GLY A 178 25.91 30.76 33.04
N THR A 179 27.17 30.60 33.35
CA THR A 179 27.81 31.31 34.47
C THR A 179 28.39 32.61 33.92
N VAL A 180 27.83 33.74 34.30
CA VAL A 180 28.39 35.05 33.98
C VAL A 180 29.15 35.56 35.21
N ALA A 181 30.45 35.59 35.10
CA ALA A 181 31.29 36.25 36.07
C ALA A 181 31.61 37.67 35.55
N ALA A 182 30.85 38.64 35.99
CA ALA A 182 31.13 40.04 35.64
C ALA A 182 31.05 40.94 36.90
N LEU A 183 32.06 41.73 37.08
CA LEU A 183 32.08 42.83 38.05
C LEU A 183 31.56 44.10 37.34
N GLY A 184 30.27 44.44 37.53
CA GLY A 184 29.67 45.60 36.94
C GLY A 184 28.27 45.39 36.37
N ALA A 185 27.63 46.45 35.90
CA ALA A 185 26.39 46.40 35.19
C ALA A 185 26.57 45.81 33.78
N PHE A 186 25.73 44.83 33.39
CA PHE A 186 25.76 44.28 32.04
C PHE A 186 24.37 44.31 31.42
N GLY A 187 24.34 44.49 30.12
CA GLY A 187 23.15 44.24 29.31
C GLY A 187 23.46 43.11 28.34
N ALA A 188 22.67 42.10 28.35
CA ALA A 188 22.80 41.01 27.38
C ALA A 188 21.54 41.01 26.49
N VAL A 189 21.76 41.12 25.18
CA VAL A 189 20.73 40.90 24.17
C VAL A 189 21.10 39.59 23.47
N GLY A 190 20.21 38.66 23.55
CA GLY A 190 20.42 37.35 22.93
C GLY A 190 19.29 36.97 21.99
N GLU A 191 19.65 36.33 20.90
CA GLU A 191 18.70 35.72 19.98
C GLU A 191 18.86 34.21 20.08
N ALA A 192 17.79 33.52 20.45
CA ALA A 192 17.76 32.07 20.47
C ALA A 192 16.93 31.57 19.29
N THR A 193 17.56 30.75 18.45
CA THR A 193 16.85 30.07 17.36
C THR A 193 16.57 28.63 17.79
N ILE A 194 15.31 28.30 17.95
CA ILE A 194 14.89 26.91 18.15
C ILE A 194 14.71 26.30 16.78
N LYS A 195 15.63 25.42 16.40
CA LYS A 195 15.45 24.59 15.20
C LYS A 195 14.43 23.51 15.52
N GLY A 196 13.30 23.57 14.84
CA GLY A 196 12.35 22.45 14.86
C GLY A 196 13.00 21.22 14.23
N ASP A 197 13.08 20.15 15.00
CA ASP A 197 13.45 18.84 14.43
C ASP A 197 12.35 18.44 13.46
N SER A 198 12.66 18.44 12.17
CA SER A 198 11.75 17.95 11.14
C SER A 198 11.65 16.44 11.27
N GLY A 199 10.83 15.97 12.22
CA GLY A 199 10.37 14.61 12.19
C GLY A 199 9.78 14.34 10.81
N HIS A 200 10.23 13.28 10.15
CA HIS A 200 9.73 12.81 8.85
C HIS A 200 8.22 12.66 8.92
N GLY A 201 7.50 13.72 8.63
CA GLY A 201 6.09 13.68 8.34
C GLY A 201 5.92 13.14 6.94
N GLY A 202 5.38 11.92 6.83
CA GLY A 202 5.05 11.33 5.55
C GLY A 202 4.18 12.28 4.74
N GLY A 203 4.69 12.74 3.61
CA GLY A 203 3.93 13.56 2.68
C GLY A 203 2.79 12.73 2.09
N GLY A 204 1.56 13.09 2.43
CA GLY A 204 0.42 12.69 1.65
C GLY A 204 0.53 13.35 0.28
N TYR A 205 0.60 12.54 -0.75
CA TYR A 205 0.46 13.04 -2.11
C TYR A 205 -1.00 13.39 -2.34
N ASP A 206 -1.28 14.67 -2.41
CA ASP A 206 -2.53 15.15 -2.97
C ASP A 206 -2.44 15.02 -4.49
N ASP A 207 -3.44 14.40 -5.11
CA ASP A 207 -3.52 14.09 -6.55
C ASP A 207 -3.57 15.36 -7.45
N ARG A 208 -3.22 16.52 -6.91
CA ARG A 208 -3.21 17.81 -7.63
C ARG A 208 -1.86 18.51 -7.70
N GLY A 209 -0.76 17.80 -7.49
CA GLY A 209 0.57 18.26 -7.87
C GLY A 209 1.04 19.57 -7.22
N HIS A 210 0.49 19.97 -6.08
CA HIS A 210 1.02 21.06 -5.27
C HIS A 210 1.81 20.45 -4.11
N GLY A 211 3.10 20.31 -4.29
CA GLY A 211 4.03 19.97 -3.22
C GLY A 211 3.96 21.03 -2.12
N GLY A 212 3.30 20.69 -1.02
CA GLY A 212 3.39 21.48 0.20
C GLY A 212 4.82 21.43 0.71
N ASN A 213 5.54 22.51 0.58
CA ASN A 213 6.84 22.72 1.20
C ASN A 213 6.63 22.77 2.71
N GLY A 214 6.76 21.64 3.39
CA GLY A 214 6.77 21.54 4.85
C GLY A 214 8.05 22.17 5.40
N GLY A 215 8.17 23.48 5.25
CA GLY A 215 9.29 24.22 5.80
C GLY A 215 9.28 24.12 7.33
N SER A 216 10.35 23.57 7.88
CA SER A 216 10.67 23.74 9.30
C SER A 216 10.63 25.23 9.61
N LYS A 217 9.65 25.65 10.40
CA LYS A 217 9.59 27.03 10.87
C LYS A 217 10.51 27.14 12.07
N ASP A 218 11.69 27.71 11.86
CA ASP A 218 12.55 28.13 12.94
C ASP A 218 11.84 29.21 13.72
N GLN A 219 11.63 29.00 15.01
CA GLN A 219 11.10 30.03 15.90
C GLN A 219 12.25 30.82 16.48
N LYS A 220 12.24 32.12 16.23
CA LYS A 220 13.19 33.06 16.80
C LYS A 220 12.58 33.70 18.04
N ALA A 221 13.25 33.55 19.17
CA ALA A 221 12.89 34.25 20.38
C ALA A 221 14.02 35.24 20.72
N THR A 222 13.69 36.49 20.83
CA THR A 222 14.61 37.51 21.34
C THR A 222 14.36 37.70 22.83
N PHE A 223 15.43 37.71 23.63
CA PHE A 223 15.34 38.03 25.03
C PHE A 223 16.34 39.15 25.36
N GLU A 224 15.88 40.05 26.21
CA GLU A 224 16.68 41.10 26.73
C GLU A 224 16.77 40.90 28.25
N ALA A 225 17.97 40.77 28.76
CA ALA A 225 18.22 40.68 30.20
C ALA A 225 19.09 41.84 30.65
N VAL A 226 18.58 42.63 31.55
CA VAL A 226 19.33 43.71 32.20
C VAL A 226 19.51 43.33 33.67
N GLY A 227 20.73 43.15 34.08
CA GLY A 227 21.09 42.84 35.47
C GLY A 227 22.01 43.93 36.07
N VAL A 228 21.69 44.33 37.26
CA VAL A 228 22.56 45.20 38.07
C VAL A 228 23.04 44.41 39.27
N PHE A 229 24.34 44.19 39.38
CA PHE A 229 24.94 43.61 40.57
C PHE A 229 25.39 44.72 41.49
N GLY A 230 24.73 44.86 42.66
CA GLY A 230 25.26 45.62 43.78
C GLY A 230 26.10 44.74 44.69
N LEU A 231 27.32 45.15 44.97
CA LEU A 231 28.15 44.61 46.05
C LEU A 231 27.61 45.11 47.41
#